data_e4b6a0f8be0c7a05c586dac79b8ba111
#
_entry.id   e4b6a0f8be0c7a05c586dac79b8ba111
#
_cell.length_a   1.000
_cell.length_b   1.000
_cell.length_c   1.000
_cell.angle_alpha   90.00
_cell.angle_beta   90.00
_cell.angle_gamma   90.00
#
_symmetry.space_group_name_H-M   'P 1'
#
loop_
_entity.id
_entity.type
_entity.pdbx_description
1 polymer ?
#
loop_
_entity_poly.entity_id
_entity_poly.type
_entity_poly.pdbx_seq_one_letter_code
_entity_poly.pdbx_strand_id
1 'polypeptide(L)'
;MADSNQPIREFWDWFLAHQSELALLKSTDQPLWDRALDQLKLIDSHLWFELSAADGSVREFVITAEGNIDVFPVVEAIVNQAPSQDGWLFVALKRPMGFDFTTEYEGTLFEPRKMWFLPLESASRPRELGLRIGIPGLESIESGMAENAVLVILETGLGERSAAIDIQHVEVSELPAEPESSGFIELPELVDYIAWRKRRA
;
A
#
# COMPACT_ATOMS: atom_id res chain seq x y z
N MET A 1 4.28 -25.45 25.33
CA MET A 1 4.40 -24.72 24.07
C MET A 1 3.87 -23.32 24.35
N ALA A 2 4.63 -22.28 24.09
CA ALA A 2 4.13 -20.92 24.23
C ALA A 2 2.95 -20.73 23.25
N ASP A 3 1.88 -20.12 23.71
CA ASP A 3 0.72 -19.80 22.88
C ASP A 3 1.13 -18.74 21.85
N SER A 4 1.26 -19.13 20.59
CA SER A 4 1.68 -18.23 19.50
C SER A 4 0.75 -17.01 19.30
N ASN A 5 -0.46 -17.05 19.87
CA ASN A 5 -1.42 -15.97 19.81
C ASN A 5 -1.34 -15.00 21.00
N GLN A 6 -0.46 -15.27 21.98
CA GLN A 6 -0.37 -14.42 23.16
C GLN A 6 0.02 -12.97 22.82
N PRO A 7 1.04 -12.67 21.98
CA PRO A 7 1.38 -11.28 21.63
C PRO A 7 0.25 -10.52 20.92
N ILE A 8 -0.55 -11.23 20.10
CA ILE A 8 -1.69 -10.62 19.41
C ILE A 8 -2.78 -10.22 20.43
N ARG A 9 -3.07 -11.06 21.42
CA ARG A 9 -4.03 -10.73 22.47
C ARG A 9 -3.55 -9.56 23.32
N GLU A 10 -2.28 -9.55 23.70
CA GLU A 10 -1.67 -8.45 24.47
C GLU A 10 -1.74 -7.12 23.70
N PHE A 11 -1.51 -7.14 22.38
CA PHE A 11 -1.70 -5.97 21.53
C PHE A 11 -3.14 -5.46 21.56
N TRP A 12 -4.15 -6.33 21.42
CA TRP A 12 -5.55 -5.89 21.41
C TRP A 12 -6.03 -5.41 22.78
N ASP A 13 -5.55 -6.03 23.87
CA ASP A 13 -5.82 -5.55 25.24
C ASP A 13 -5.21 -4.15 25.43
N TRP A 14 -4.01 -3.93 24.96
CA TRP A 14 -3.37 -2.62 24.97
C TRP A 14 -4.15 -1.60 24.13
N PHE A 15 -4.58 -1.99 22.92
CA PHE A 15 -5.37 -1.14 22.03
C PHE A 15 -6.67 -0.69 22.72
N LEU A 16 -7.43 -1.62 23.29
CA LEU A 16 -8.69 -1.34 24.00
C LEU A 16 -8.49 -0.37 25.17
N ALA A 17 -7.39 -0.47 25.89
CA ALA A 17 -7.05 0.45 26.98
C ALA A 17 -6.74 1.87 26.49
N HIS A 18 -6.30 2.06 25.24
CA HIS A 18 -5.86 3.36 24.69
C HIS A 18 -6.73 3.84 23.52
N GLN A 19 -7.78 3.14 23.14
CA GLN A 19 -8.59 3.42 21.95
C GLN A 19 -9.16 4.85 21.90
N SER A 20 -9.56 5.40 23.04
CA SER A 20 -10.10 6.76 23.10
C SER A 20 -9.05 7.83 22.80
N GLU A 21 -7.80 7.60 23.19
CA GLU A 21 -6.69 8.48 22.91
C GLU A 21 -6.22 8.30 21.45
N LEU A 22 -6.18 7.04 20.96
CA LEU A 22 -5.86 6.71 19.57
C LEU A 22 -6.87 7.32 18.59
N ALA A 23 -8.15 7.38 18.97
CA ALA A 23 -9.19 8.02 18.16
C ALA A 23 -8.95 9.52 17.94
N LEU A 24 -8.20 10.18 18.81
CA LEU A 24 -7.90 11.61 18.76
C LEU A 24 -6.54 11.93 18.13
N LEU A 25 -5.76 10.92 17.79
CA LEU A 25 -4.45 11.13 17.16
C LEU A 25 -4.60 11.86 15.82
N LYS A 26 -3.82 12.92 15.61
CA LYS A 26 -3.83 13.72 14.37
C LYS A 26 -2.50 13.70 13.61
N SER A 27 -1.44 13.23 14.23
CA SER A 27 -0.07 13.29 13.73
C SER A 27 0.72 12.06 14.18
N THR A 28 1.68 11.66 13.38
CA THR A 28 2.67 10.62 13.71
C THR A 28 3.71 11.08 14.75
N ASP A 29 3.82 12.39 15.02
CA ASP A 29 4.78 12.96 15.96
C ASP A 29 4.34 12.85 17.43
N GLN A 30 3.28 12.08 17.72
CA GLN A 30 2.75 11.93 19.06
C GLN A 30 3.30 10.66 19.73
N PRO A 31 3.71 10.71 21.02
CA PRO A 31 4.29 9.55 21.71
C PRO A 31 3.38 8.32 21.75
N LEU A 32 2.07 8.50 21.61
CA LEU A 32 1.13 7.37 21.54
C LEU A 32 1.23 6.59 20.22
N TRP A 33 1.61 7.27 19.12
CA TRP A 33 1.90 6.64 17.85
C TRP A 33 3.05 5.65 17.99
N ASP A 34 4.18 6.10 18.55
CA ASP A 34 5.35 5.26 18.76
C ASP A 34 5.03 4.06 19.67
N ARG A 35 4.25 4.27 20.73
CA ARG A 35 3.83 3.20 21.62
C ARG A 35 2.94 2.18 20.92
N ALA A 36 2.03 2.59 20.03
CA ALA A 36 1.21 1.67 19.24
C ALA A 36 2.07 0.84 18.29
N LEU A 37 3.04 1.50 17.64
CA LEU A 37 4.00 0.84 16.76
C LEU A 37 4.87 -0.17 17.52
N ASP A 38 5.37 0.21 18.69
CA ASP A 38 6.17 -0.69 19.54
C ASP A 38 5.37 -1.94 19.92
N GLN A 39 4.08 -1.80 20.24
CA GLN A 39 3.23 -2.96 20.56
C GLN A 39 3.06 -3.91 19.35
N LEU A 40 2.87 -3.37 18.14
CA LEU A 40 2.84 -4.20 16.93
C LEU A 40 4.18 -4.89 16.68
N LYS A 41 5.30 -4.19 16.87
CA LYS A 41 6.65 -4.74 16.67
C LYS A 41 7.04 -5.82 17.66
N LEU A 42 6.33 -5.97 18.78
CA LEU A 42 6.47 -7.14 19.66
C LEU A 42 5.92 -8.42 19.02
N ILE A 43 5.01 -8.32 18.04
CA ILE A 43 4.50 -9.46 17.28
C ILE A 43 5.43 -9.80 16.13
N ASP A 44 5.76 -8.79 15.29
CA ASP A 44 6.74 -8.88 14.21
C ASP A 44 7.35 -7.50 13.92
N SER A 45 8.67 -7.44 13.81
CA SER A 45 9.42 -6.19 13.62
C SER A 45 9.12 -5.46 12.29
N HIS A 46 8.53 -6.13 11.31
CA HIS A 46 8.17 -5.58 10.00
C HIS A 46 6.74 -5.03 9.95
N LEU A 47 6.01 -5.07 11.07
CA LEU A 47 4.67 -4.52 11.12
C LEU A 47 4.68 -3.01 11.27
N TRP A 48 3.74 -2.39 10.58
CA TRP A 48 3.44 -0.96 10.64
C TRP A 48 1.93 -0.78 10.73
N PHE A 49 1.48 0.47 10.94
CA PHE A 49 0.07 0.79 10.88
C PHE A 49 -0.17 2.18 10.31
N GLU A 50 -1.36 2.37 9.80
CA GLU A 50 -1.90 3.66 9.39
C GLU A 50 -3.22 3.94 10.09
N LEU A 51 -3.53 5.20 10.29
CA LEU A 51 -4.82 5.65 10.82
C LEU A 51 -5.48 6.57 9.80
N SER A 52 -6.76 6.34 9.51
CA SER A 52 -7.54 7.32 8.74
C SER A 52 -7.65 8.65 9.48
N ALA A 53 -8.08 9.70 8.78
CA ALA A 53 -8.35 11.00 9.40
C ALA A 53 -9.35 10.89 10.56
N ALA A 54 -9.18 11.73 11.57
CA ALA A 54 -10.03 11.73 12.78
C ALA A 54 -11.30 12.61 12.61
N ASP A 55 -11.89 12.61 11.42
CA ASP A 55 -13.03 13.47 11.03
C ASP A 55 -14.31 12.67 10.71
N GLY A 56 -14.22 11.34 10.72
CA GLY A 56 -15.33 10.43 10.45
C GLY A 56 -15.96 9.83 11.71
N SER A 57 -17.12 9.20 11.54
CA SER A 57 -17.79 8.43 12.59
C SER A 57 -17.11 7.08 12.88
N VAL A 58 -16.34 6.58 11.94
CA VAL A 58 -15.56 5.34 12.04
C VAL A 58 -14.12 5.65 11.63
N ARG A 59 -13.18 5.23 12.45
CA ARG A 59 -11.76 5.37 12.19
C ARG A 59 -11.15 4.04 11.74
N GLU A 60 -10.44 4.06 10.65
CA GLU A 60 -9.73 2.87 10.18
C GLU A 60 -8.37 2.77 10.88
N PHE A 61 -8.07 1.56 11.37
CA PHE A 61 -6.74 1.14 11.82
C PHE A 61 -6.25 0.08 10.85
N VAL A 62 -5.36 0.48 9.94
CA VAL A 62 -4.80 -0.40 8.92
C VAL A 62 -3.49 -0.98 9.45
N ILE A 63 -3.37 -2.30 9.53
CA ILE A 63 -2.12 -2.97 9.83
C ILE A 63 -1.49 -3.39 8.50
N THR A 64 -0.23 -3.01 8.30
CA THR A 64 0.50 -3.20 7.05
C THR A 64 1.85 -3.87 7.31
N ALA A 65 2.38 -4.56 6.33
CA ALA A 65 3.71 -5.14 6.29
C ALA A 65 4.64 -4.41 5.29
N GLU A 66 4.22 -3.23 4.80
CA GLU A 66 4.97 -2.42 3.81
C GLU A 66 5.41 -3.26 2.60
N GLY A 67 4.50 -4.11 2.09
CA GLY A 67 4.73 -4.96 0.93
C GLY A 67 5.55 -6.24 1.21
N ASN A 68 5.94 -6.51 2.45
CA ASN A 68 6.63 -7.77 2.80
C ASN A 68 5.64 -8.94 2.82
N ILE A 69 5.60 -9.71 1.73
CA ILE A 69 4.64 -10.81 1.52
C ILE A 69 4.76 -11.93 2.55
N ASP A 70 5.93 -12.15 3.14
CA ASP A 70 6.15 -13.19 4.15
C ASP A 70 5.44 -12.85 5.47
N VAL A 71 5.13 -11.58 5.70
CA VAL A 71 4.46 -11.05 6.90
C VAL A 71 2.95 -10.90 6.71
N PHE A 72 2.43 -10.98 5.49
CA PHE A 72 0.98 -10.88 5.23
C PHE A 72 0.13 -11.84 6.07
N PRO A 73 0.51 -13.12 6.26
CA PRO A 73 -0.26 -14.02 7.13
C PRO A 73 -0.32 -13.55 8.59
N VAL A 74 0.74 -12.88 9.08
CA VAL A 74 0.78 -12.30 10.43
C VAL A 74 -0.20 -11.13 10.54
N VAL A 75 -0.19 -10.21 9.57
CA VAL A 75 -1.15 -9.09 9.49
C VAL A 75 -2.59 -9.60 9.52
N GLU A 76 -2.91 -10.60 8.69
CA GLU A 76 -4.23 -11.22 8.65
C GLU A 76 -4.61 -11.87 9.98
N ALA A 77 -3.68 -12.58 10.62
CA ALA A 77 -3.91 -13.23 11.91
C ALA A 77 -4.22 -12.21 13.01
N ILE A 78 -3.56 -11.05 13.00
CA ILE A 78 -3.83 -9.95 13.94
C ILE A 78 -5.24 -9.40 13.72
N VAL A 79 -5.58 -9.03 12.49
CA VAL A 79 -6.88 -8.42 12.19
C VAL A 79 -8.04 -9.41 12.37
N ASN A 80 -7.84 -10.69 12.07
CA ASN A 80 -8.85 -11.72 12.32
C ASN A 80 -9.17 -11.92 13.81
N GLN A 81 -8.29 -11.50 14.71
CA GLN A 81 -8.48 -11.55 16.16
C GLN A 81 -8.87 -10.18 16.74
N ALA A 82 -9.11 -9.18 15.89
CA ALA A 82 -9.51 -7.86 16.33
C ALA A 82 -10.84 -7.89 17.09
N PRO A 83 -10.97 -7.12 18.18
CA PRO A 83 -12.23 -6.99 18.89
C PRO A 83 -13.26 -6.25 18.02
N SER A 84 -14.53 -6.58 18.20
CA SER A 84 -15.60 -5.72 17.68
C SER A 84 -15.67 -4.47 18.54
N GLN A 85 -15.37 -3.30 17.96
CA GLN A 85 -15.28 -2.05 18.69
C GLN A 85 -15.97 -0.92 17.93
N ASP A 86 -16.95 -0.28 18.56
CA ASP A 86 -17.69 0.83 17.98
C ASP A 86 -16.72 1.99 17.63
N GLY A 87 -16.93 2.57 16.45
CA GLY A 87 -16.11 3.69 15.96
C GLY A 87 -14.77 3.26 15.34
N TRP A 88 -14.48 1.95 15.28
CA TRP A 88 -13.25 1.44 14.68
C TRP A 88 -13.52 0.41 13.57
N LEU A 89 -12.66 0.46 12.54
CA LEU A 89 -12.58 -0.54 11.50
C LEU A 89 -11.13 -1.02 11.39
N PHE A 90 -10.91 -2.29 11.68
CA PHE A 90 -9.58 -2.89 11.58
C PHE A 90 -9.40 -3.51 10.20
N VAL A 91 -8.31 -3.15 9.54
CA VAL A 91 -8.05 -3.49 8.13
C VAL A 91 -6.70 -4.19 8.02
N ALA A 92 -6.71 -5.35 7.36
CA ALA A 92 -5.49 -6.06 7.00
C ALA A 92 -5.01 -5.58 5.64
N LEU A 93 -3.80 -5.05 5.61
CA LEU A 93 -3.13 -4.49 4.43
C LEU A 93 -3.85 -3.26 3.84
N LYS A 94 -3.12 -2.38 3.21
CA LYS A 94 -3.67 -1.19 2.55
C LYS A 94 -4.61 -1.59 1.41
N ARG A 95 -5.81 -1.00 1.40
CA ARG A 95 -6.84 -1.31 0.40
C ARG A 95 -6.56 -0.59 -0.92
N PRO A 96 -6.99 -1.14 -2.07
CA PRO A 96 -6.93 -0.44 -3.33
C PRO A 96 -7.84 0.80 -3.33
N MET A 97 -7.31 1.92 -3.77
CA MET A 97 -8.05 3.18 -3.95
C MET A 97 -8.35 3.50 -5.42
N GLY A 98 -7.82 2.69 -6.36
CA GLY A 98 -7.79 3.05 -7.79
C GLY A 98 -6.78 4.17 -8.04
N PHE A 99 -6.79 4.76 -9.23
CA PHE A 99 -5.82 5.79 -9.65
C PHE A 99 -6.46 7.17 -9.81
N ASP A 100 -7.62 7.39 -9.22
CA ASP A 100 -8.33 8.68 -9.24
C ASP A 100 -7.95 9.54 -8.02
N PHE A 101 -6.67 9.86 -7.92
CA PHE A 101 -6.13 10.74 -6.87
C PHE A 101 -4.97 11.58 -7.41
N THR A 102 -4.53 12.53 -6.62
CA THR A 102 -3.25 13.21 -6.77
C THR A 102 -2.43 12.97 -5.51
N THR A 103 -1.12 12.83 -5.64
CA THR A 103 -0.22 12.70 -4.50
C THR A 103 0.95 13.63 -4.65
N GLU A 104 1.42 14.16 -3.53
CA GLU A 104 2.65 14.94 -3.46
C GLU A 104 3.74 14.06 -2.84
N TYR A 105 4.86 13.97 -3.51
CA TYR A 105 6.04 13.26 -3.01
C TYR A 105 7.25 14.20 -3.08
N GLU A 106 7.85 14.50 -1.95
CA GLU A 106 9.00 15.41 -1.82
C GLU A 106 8.79 16.76 -2.53
N GLY A 107 7.58 17.34 -2.40
CA GLY A 107 7.23 18.63 -3.02
C GLY A 107 6.85 18.56 -4.50
N THR A 108 6.89 17.39 -5.12
CA THR A 108 6.46 17.17 -6.52
C THR A 108 5.08 16.54 -6.55
N LEU A 109 4.17 17.16 -7.32
CA LEU A 109 2.80 16.66 -7.50
C LEU A 109 2.76 15.62 -8.63
N PHE A 110 2.21 14.46 -8.32
CA PHE A 110 1.97 13.38 -9.26
C PHE A 110 0.46 13.20 -9.49
N GLU A 111 0.08 13.01 -10.76
CA GLU A 111 -1.28 12.78 -11.20
C GLU A 111 -1.38 11.40 -11.88
N PRO A 112 -1.69 10.31 -11.16
CA PRO A 112 -1.72 8.95 -11.73
C PRO A 112 -2.62 8.81 -12.96
N ARG A 113 -3.69 9.61 -13.08
CA ARG A 113 -4.55 9.64 -14.27
C ARG A 113 -3.85 10.07 -15.56
N LYS A 114 -2.72 10.80 -15.46
CA LYS A 114 -1.92 11.25 -16.60
C LYS A 114 -0.75 10.32 -16.89
N MET A 115 -0.54 9.32 -16.05
CA MET A 115 0.50 8.32 -16.21
C MET A 115 0.00 7.15 -17.05
N TRP A 116 0.94 6.44 -17.64
CA TRP A 116 0.68 5.28 -18.48
C TRP A 116 1.59 4.13 -18.06
N PHE A 117 1.22 2.90 -18.37
CA PHE A 117 2.08 1.75 -18.16
C PHE A 117 2.27 0.96 -19.44
N LEU A 118 3.46 0.40 -19.61
CA LEU A 118 3.78 -0.58 -20.63
C LEU A 118 4.07 -1.91 -19.93
N PRO A 119 3.30 -2.98 -20.18
CA PRO A 119 3.61 -4.30 -19.65
C PRO A 119 4.95 -4.81 -20.22
N LEU A 120 5.83 -5.27 -19.33
CA LEU A 120 7.09 -5.88 -19.68
C LEU A 120 6.99 -7.38 -19.51
N GLU A 121 7.17 -8.11 -20.61
CA GLU A 121 7.10 -9.55 -20.61
C GLU A 121 8.51 -10.16 -20.65
N SER A 122 8.73 -11.21 -19.87
CA SER A 122 9.96 -11.98 -19.86
C SER A 122 9.72 -13.38 -20.41
N ALA A 123 10.42 -13.74 -21.49
CA ALA A 123 10.35 -15.08 -22.06
C ALA A 123 10.81 -16.17 -21.07
N SER A 124 11.73 -15.85 -20.16
CA SER A 124 12.21 -16.76 -19.12
C SER A 124 11.30 -16.84 -17.89
N ARG A 125 10.46 -15.82 -17.68
CA ARG A 125 9.55 -15.70 -16.53
C ARG A 125 8.16 -15.22 -16.96
N PRO A 126 7.42 -16.04 -17.77
CA PRO A 126 6.19 -15.60 -18.44
C PRO A 126 5.03 -15.29 -17.45
N ARG A 127 5.13 -15.75 -16.21
CA ARG A 127 4.11 -15.47 -15.18
C ARG A 127 4.37 -14.16 -14.44
N GLU A 128 5.58 -13.63 -14.46
CA GLU A 128 5.92 -12.36 -13.84
C GLU A 128 5.43 -11.19 -14.69
N LEU A 129 4.99 -10.12 -14.01
CA LEU A 129 4.61 -8.87 -14.63
C LEU A 129 5.61 -7.79 -14.24
N GLY A 130 6.35 -7.30 -15.21
CA GLY A 130 7.06 -6.04 -15.10
C GLY A 130 6.22 -4.90 -15.66
N LEU A 131 6.46 -3.70 -15.18
CA LEU A 131 5.83 -2.48 -15.67
C LEU A 131 6.90 -1.42 -15.96
N ARG A 132 6.76 -0.75 -17.11
CA ARG A 132 7.39 0.55 -17.35
C ARG A 132 6.32 1.61 -17.19
N ILE A 133 6.52 2.51 -16.25
CA ILE A 133 5.59 3.62 -15.99
C ILE A 133 6.07 4.85 -16.74
N GLY A 134 5.25 5.32 -17.66
CA GLY A 134 5.46 6.55 -18.42
C GLY A 134 4.91 7.75 -17.66
N ILE A 135 5.78 8.69 -17.33
CA ILE A 135 5.42 9.93 -16.60
C ILE A 135 5.64 11.12 -17.53
N PRO A 136 4.60 11.96 -17.75
CA PRO A 136 4.80 13.18 -18.50
C PRO A 136 5.75 14.15 -17.79
N GLY A 137 6.78 14.62 -18.47
CA GLY A 137 7.72 15.61 -17.93
C GLY A 137 8.70 15.04 -16.90
N LEU A 138 8.98 13.76 -16.92
CA LEU A 138 9.90 13.07 -16.02
C LEU A 138 11.28 13.74 -15.98
N GLU A 139 11.76 14.30 -17.09
CA GLU A 139 13.07 14.97 -17.16
C GLU A 139 13.20 16.18 -16.22
N SER A 140 12.06 16.72 -15.73
CA SER A 140 12.04 17.80 -14.73
C SER A 140 12.03 17.30 -13.29
N ILE A 141 11.98 15.99 -13.06
CA ILE A 141 11.91 15.34 -11.75
C ILE A 141 13.29 14.76 -11.41
N GLU A 142 13.70 14.90 -10.16
CA GLU A 142 14.98 14.36 -9.71
C GLU A 142 14.99 12.82 -9.83
N SER A 143 16.12 12.28 -10.32
CA SER A 143 16.32 10.83 -10.45
C SER A 143 16.22 10.15 -9.07
N GLY A 144 15.51 9.04 -9.01
CA GLY A 144 15.24 8.28 -7.77
C GLY A 144 13.96 8.73 -7.05
N MET A 145 13.55 10.00 -7.17
CA MET A 145 12.29 10.48 -6.61
C MET A 145 11.09 9.88 -7.34
N ALA A 146 11.14 9.85 -8.68
CA ALA A 146 10.05 9.33 -9.49
C ALA A 146 9.82 7.84 -9.26
N GLU A 147 10.89 7.05 -9.11
CA GLU A 147 10.81 5.62 -8.81
C GLU A 147 10.12 5.36 -7.48
N ASN A 148 10.51 6.10 -6.43
CA ASN A 148 9.88 5.97 -5.11
C ASN A 148 8.42 6.42 -5.14
N ALA A 149 8.12 7.55 -5.79
CA ALA A 149 6.75 8.03 -5.94
C ALA A 149 5.86 7.01 -6.67
N VAL A 150 6.37 6.38 -7.73
CA VAL A 150 5.65 5.35 -8.49
C VAL A 150 5.32 4.13 -7.62
N LEU A 151 6.23 3.68 -6.76
CA LEU A 151 5.95 2.57 -5.85
C LEU A 151 4.79 2.92 -4.89
N VAL A 152 4.79 4.13 -4.32
CA VAL A 152 3.68 4.61 -3.48
C VAL A 152 2.38 4.71 -4.28
N ILE A 153 2.42 5.21 -5.51
CA ILE A 153 1.26 5.33 -6.40
C ILE A 153 0.68 3.95 -6.71
N LEU A 154 1.52 2.98 -7.05
CA LEU A 154 1.08 1.61 -7.36
C LEU A 154 0.49 0.92 -6.13
N GLU A 155 1.12 1.06 -4.97
CA GLU A 155 0.59 0.51 -3.72
C GLU A 155 -0.77 1.15 -3.36
N THR A 156 -0.89 2.47 -3.48
CA THR A 156 -2.15 3.18 -3.22
C THR A 156 -3.24 2.76 -4.21
N GLY A 157 -2.92 2.70 -5.50
CA GLY A 157 -3.87 2.39 -6.55
C GLY A 157 -4.35 0.95 -6.53
N LEU A 158 -3.44 0.00 -6.37
CA LEU A 158 -3.69 -1.44 -6.43
C LEU A 158 -4.00 -2.07 -5.06
N GLY A 159 -3.68 -1.38 -3.98
CA GLY A 159 -3.59 -1.94 -2.63
C GLY A 159 -2.31 -2.75 -2.43
N GLU A 160 -1.85 -2.82 -1.18
CA GLU A 160 -0.58 -3.43 -0.80
C GLU A 160 -0.41 -4.87 -1.32
N ARG A 161 -1.45 -5.70 -1.20
CA ARG A 161 -1.39 -7.09 -1.63
C ARG A 161 -1.14 -7.22 -3.13
N SER A 162 -1.89 -6.50 -3.95
CA SER A 162 -1.78 -6.61 -5.40
C SER A 162 -0.46 -5.98 -5.88
N ALA A 163 -0.05 -4.84 -5.33
CA ALA A 163 1.22 -4.23 -5.65
C ALA A 163 2.40 -5.17 -5.36
N ALA A 164 2.41 -5.82 -4.18
CA ALA A 164 3.50 -6.71 -3.78
C ALA A 164 3.53 -8.06 -4.50
N ILE A 165 2.35 -8.64 -4.83
CA ILE A 165 2.28 -10.00 -5.39
C ILE A 165 2.22 -9.99 -6.91
N ASP A 166 1.52 -9.03 -7.51
CA ASP A 166 1.23 -9.05 -8.95
C ASP A 166 2.29 -8.36 -9.78
N ILE A 167 3.11 -7.47 -9.18
CA ILE A 167 4.15 -6.71 -9.88
C ILE A 167 5.52 -7.12 -9.35
N GLN A 168 6.38 -7.64 -10.23
CA GLN A 168 7.71 -8.12 -9.88
C GLN A 168 8.83 -7.17 -10.30
N HIS A 169 8.54 -6.22 -11.19
CA HIS A 169 9.51 -5.26 -11.66
C HIS A 169 8.83 -3.95 -12.06
N VAL A 170 9.43 -2.84 -11.67
CA VAL A 170 8.97 -1.50 -12.05
C VAL A 170 10.16 -0.70 -12.55
N GLU A 171 10.00 -0.05 -13.68
CA GLU A 171 10.92 0.98 -14.17
C GLU A 171 10.14 2.22 -14.59
N VAL A 172 10.78 3.36 -14.60
CA VAL A 172 10.18 4.66 -14.92
C VAL A 172 10.79 5.20 -16.20
N SER A 173 10.00 5.83 -17.04
CA SER A 173 10.46 6.49 -18.27
C SER A 173 9.67 7.76 -18.55
N GLU A 174 10.24 8.65 -19.35
CA GLU A 174 9.44 9.72 -19.96
C GLU A 174 8.29 9.11 -20.77
N LEU A 175 7.11 9.72 -20.69
CA LEU A 175 5.96 9.29 -21.49
C LEU A 175 6.19 9.68 -22.95
N PRO A 176 6.15 8.74 -23.92
CA PRO A 176 6.33 9.08 -25.33
C PRO A 176 5.18 9.97 -25.84
N ALA A 177 5.45 10.75 -26.89
CA ALA A 177 4.46 11.64 -27.49
C ALA A 177 3.20 10.92 -28.02
N GLU A 178 3.37 9.66 -28.45
CA GLU A 178 2.29 8.80 -28.95
C GLU A 178 2.24 7.51 -28.09
N PRO A 179 1.70 7.58 -26.84
CA PRO A 179 1.77 6.47 -25.90
C PRO A 179 1.09 5.22 -26.41
N GLU A 180 -0.15 5.32 -26.93
CA GLU A 180 -0.91 4.17 -27.45
C GLU A 180 -0.15 3.48 -28.59
N SER A 181 0.38 4.26 -29.55
CA SER A 181 1.17 3.73 -30.66
C SER A 181 2.44 3.02 -30.20
N SER A 182 2.97 3.42 -29.02
CA SER A 182 4.13 2.83 -28.36
C SER A 182 3.78 1.64 -27.47
N GLY A 183 2.49 1.24 -27.42
CA GLY A 183 2.00 0.10 -26.66
C GLY A 183 1.71 0.39 -25.18
N PHE A 184 1.77 1.66 -24.78
CA PHE A 184 1.37 2.05 -23.42
C PHE A 184 -0.15 2.05 -23.27
N ILE A 185 -0.61 1.80 -22.06
CA ILE A 185 -1.99 1.76 -21.61
C ILE A 185 -2.14 2.78 -20.47
N GLU A 186 -3.27 3.45 -20.37
CA GLU A 186 -3.52 4.40 -19.28
C GLU A 186 -3.39 3.73 -17.91
N LEU A 187 -2.71 4.35 -16.96
CA LEU A 187 -2.46 3.76 -15.64
C LEU A 187 -3.74 3.35 -14.89
N PRO A 188 -4.87 4.08 -14.99
CA PRO A 188 -6.14 3.64 -14.41
C PRO A 188 -6.63 2.26 -14.87
N GLU A 189 -6.26 1.81 -16.06
CA GLU A 189 -6.65 0.49 -16.59
C GLU A 189 -5.82 -0.66 -16.00
N LEU A 190 -4.79 -0.38 -15.20
CA LEU A 190 -3.89 -1.40 -14.64
C LEU A 190 -4.63 -2.42 -13.76
N VAL A 191 -5.66 -1.99 -13.03
CA VAL A 191 -6.50 -2.88 -12.20
C VAL A 191 -7.16 -3.95 -13.08
N ASP A 192 -7.78 -3.52 -14.17
CA ASP A 192 -8.47 -4.43 -15.11
C ASP A 192 -7.48 -5.29 -15.88
N TYR A 193 -6.32 -4.75 -16.24
CA TYR A 193 -5.24 -5.47 -16.89
C TYR A 193 -4.73 -6.63 -16.01
N ILE A 194 -4.45 -6.38 -14.72
CA ILE A 194 -4.03 -7.43 -13.78
C ILE A 194 -5.12 -8.49 -13.62
N ALA A 195 -6.39 -8.08 -13.47
CA ALA A 195 -7.51 -9.00 -13.37
C ALA A 195 -7.68 -9.86 -14.64
N TRP A 196 -7.51 -9.28 -15.83
CA TRP A 196 -7.52 -9.97 -17.09
C TRP A 196 -6.37 -10.99 -17.21
N ARG A 197 -5.15 -10.60 -16.82
CA ARG A 197 -3.97 -11.46 -16.84
C ARG A 197 -4.13 -12.68 -15.94
N LYS A 198 -4.64 -12.49 -14.71
CA LYS A 198 -4.92 -13.58 -13.75
C LYS A 198 -5.91 -14.64 -14.29
N ARG A 199 -6.86 -14.22 -15.11
CA ARG A 199 -7.82 -15.18 -15.74
C ARG A 199 -7.22 -16.05 -16.84
N ARG A 200 -6.02 -15.70 -17.32
CA ARG A 200 -5.34 -16.41 -18.43
C ARG A 200 -4.13 -17.23 -17.98
N ALA A 201 -3.65 -17.03 -16.76
CA ALA A 201 -2.55 -17.77 -16.15
C ALA A 201 -3.02 -19.10 -15.54
#